data_2bc373d2901b504ab434e837762d260d
#
_entry.id   2bc373d2901b504ab434e837762d260d
#
_cell.length_a   1.000
_cell.length_b   1.000
_cell.length_c   1.000
_cell.angle_alpha   90.00
_cell.angle_beta   90.00
_cell.angle_gamma   90.00
#
_symmetry.space_group_name_H-M   'P 1'
#
loop_
_entity.id
_entity.type
_entity.pdbx_description
1 polymer ?
#
loop_
_entity_poly.entity_id
_entity_poly.type
_entity_poly.pdbx_seq_one_letter_code
_entity_poly.pdbx_strand_id
1 'polypeptide(L)'
;MNPLKKLASQTAIYGLSSVVGRLLNYLLVPLYTRYFLPEEYGVVTELYAYVAFLVIILTYGIETAFFRFSQKENNRIVYSTSLISLLFSSLLFIILMFVFSENISSSIGYPNNQEYVKWFALIIGLDAISSISFAKLRALNKATRFALIRLVNIFINIGLNLFFIIYCPYAIENNLQSLNFVNSVYSPSVGVGYIFIANLFASAITILMLLPEMINSVWIFERNLWKKMMIYASPLLIAGLAGMTNETIDRILLKYLLPESSNISREIGLYGAFYKLSIIMILFIQTFRFAAEPFYFSQEREHNSRKIYADVMKYFIIVTSFIFLIVTTFYDF
;
A
#
# COMPACT_ATOMS: atom_id res chain seq x y z
N MET A 1 8.84 -30.11 -14.24
CA MET A 1 7.79 -29.64 -13.30
C MET A 1 6.58 -29.23 -14.11
N ASN A 2 5.38 -29.69 -13.76
CA ASN A 2 4.16 -29.34 -14.49
C ASN A 2 3.97 -27.82 -14.48
N PRO A 3 3.77 -27.13 -15.64
CA PRO A 3 3.62 -25.68 -15.74
C PRO A 3 2.54 -25.12 -14.79
N LEU A 4 1.43 -25.86 -14.61
CA LEU A 4 0.35 -25.50 -13.69
C LEU A 4 0.81 -25.52 -12.22
N LYS A 5 1.63 -26.51 -11.83
CA LYS A 5 2.17 -26.61 -10.47
C LYS A 5 3.16 -25.49 -10.17
N LYS A 6 3.94 -25.08 -11.16
CA LYS A 6 4.86 -23.93 -11.08
C LYS A 6 4.07 -22.62 -10.94
N LEU A 7 3.05 -22.42 -11.76
CA LEU A 7 2.18 -21.25 -11.72
C LEU A 7 1.45 -21.15 -10.37
N ALA A 8 0.84 -22.24 -9.90
CA ALA A 8 0.16 -22.29 -8.61
C ALA A 8 1.09 -21.94 -7.43
N SER A 9 2.32 -22.52 -7.42
CA SER A 9 3.32 -22.22 -6.40
C SER A 9 3.75 -20.75 -6.41
N GLN A 10 3.97 -20.16 -7.58
CA GLN A 10 4.35 -18.75 -7.72
C GLN A 10 3.20 -17.82 -7.32
N THR A 11 1.98 -18.10 -7.78
CA THR A 11 0.78 -17.34 -7.39
C THR A 11 0.55 -17.40 -5.88
N ALA A 12 0.76 -18.55 -5.26
CA ALA A 12 0.70 -18.69 -3.81
C ALA A 12 1.76 -17.84 -3.10
N ILE A 13 3.01 -17.82 -3.56
CA ILE A 13 4.07 -16.99 -2.95
C ILE A 13 3.75 -15.49 -3.07
N TYR A 14 3.34 -15.02 -4.26
CA TYR A 14 2.97 -13.62 -4.47
C TYR A 14 1.71 -13.23 -3.68
N GLY A 15 0.67 -14.07 -3.72
CA GLY A 15 -0.57 -13.84 -2.99
C GLY A 15 -0.35 -13.85 -1.47
N LEU A 16 0.33 -14.89 -0.96
CA LEU A 16 0.59 -15.03 0.47
C LEU A 16 1.45 -13.89 1.02
N SER A 17 2.53 -13.48 0.32
CA SER A 17 3.35 -12.36 0.75
C SER A 17 2.55 -11.03 0.81
N SER A 18 1.61 -10.82 -0.09
CA SER A 18 0.75 -9.65 -0.11
C SER A 18 -0.31 -9.69 1.01
N VAL A 19 -0.92 -10.86 1.25
CA VAL A 19 -1.93 -11.04 2.32
C VAL A 19 -1.28 -10.95 3.69
N VAL A 20 -0.15 -11.63 3.90
CA VAL A 20 0.62 -11.57 5.16
C VAL A 20 1.07 -10.14 5.43
N GLY A 21 1.53 -9.41 4.39
CA GLY A 21 1.89 -8.00 4.53
C GLY A 21 0.76 -7.13 5.02
N ARG A 22 -0.43 -7.29 4.47
CA ARG A 22 -1.62 -6.54 4.92
C ARG A 22 -2.03 -6.93 6.34
N LEU A 23 -2.01 -8.21 6.66
CA LEU A 23 -2.33 -8.70 8.01
C LEU A 23 -1.36 -8.15 9.05
N LEU A 24 -0.06 -8.17 8.78
CA LEU A 24 0.97 -7.64 9.69
C LEU A 24 0.84 -6.12 9.88
N ASN A 25 0.59 -5.36 8.82
CA ASN A 25 0.31 -3.92 8.94
C ASN A 25 -1.02 -3.66 9.70
N TYR A 26 -2.00 -4.56 9.58
CA TYR A 26 -3.22 -4.48 10.37
C TYR A 26 -2.95 -4.61 11.87
N LEU A 27 -1.99 -5.44 12.28
CA LEU A 27 -1.59 -5.59 13.69
C LEU A 27 -1.00 -4.30 14.31
N LEU A 28 -0.61 -3.31 13.49
CA LEU A 28 -0.20 -2.00 13.98
C LEU A 28 -1.40 -1.13 14.43
N VAL A 29 -2.62 -1.43 13.99
CA VAL A 29 -3.80 -0.62 14.35
C VAL A 29 -4.09 -0.65 15.85
N PRO A 30 -4.15 -1.83 16.53
CA PRO A 30 -4.27 -1.86 17.99
C PRO A 30 -3.14 -1.11 18.71
N LEU A 31 -1.93 -1.12 18.16
CA LEU A 31 -0.82 -0.32 18.68
C LEU A 31 -1.16 1.18 18.59
N TYR A 32 -1.55 1.66 17.41
CA TYR A 32 -1.84 3.07 17.20
C TYR A 32 -3.01 3.56 18.05
N THR A 33 -4.11 2.80 18.10
CA THR A 33 -5.30 3.17 18.89
C THR A 33 -5.08 3.13 20.40
N ARG A 34 -4.04 2.41 20.88
CA ARG A 34 -3.67 2.37 22.29
C ARG A 34 -2.76 3.52 22.71
N TYR A 35 -1.87 3.98 21.81
CA TYR A 35 -0.84 4.97 22.14
C TYR A 35 -1.16 6.38 21.65
N PHE A 36 -2.05 6.52 20.68
CA PHE A 36 -2.46 7.80 20.13
C PHE A 36 -3.93 8.09 20.42
N LEU A 37 -4.24 9.37 20.59
CA LEU A 37 -5.62 9.82 20.70
C LEU A 37 -6.36 9.61 19.37
N PRO A 38 -7.70 9.44 19.40
CA PRO A 38 -8.48 9.31 18.15
C PRO A 38 -8.24 10.44 17.17
N GLU A 39 -8.05 11.68 17.65
CA GLU A 39 -7.74 12.86 16.85
C GLU A 39 -6.41 12.72 16.09
N GLU A 40 -5.38 12.22 16.76
CA GLU A 40 -4.06 12.00 16.19
C GLU A 40 -4.08 10.87 15.16
N TYR A 41 -4.81 9.78 15.45
CA TYR A 41 -5.00 8.69 14.51
C TYR A 41 -5.86 9.10 13.31
N GLY A 42 -6.76 10.08 13.48
CA GLY A 42 -7.53 10.72 12.42
C GLY A 42 -6.64 11.36 11.37
N VAL A 43 -5.59 12.09 11.79
CA VAL A 43 -4.58 12.66 10.89
C VAL A 43 -3.92 11.58 10.03
N VAL A 44 -3.53 10.47 10.66
CA VAL A 44 -2.92 9.34 9.95
C VAL A 44 -3.88 8.76 8.90
N THR A 45 -5.14 8.53 9.29
CA THR A 45 -6.17 7.94 8.43
C THR A 45 -6.46 8.83 7.23
N GLU A 46 -6.61 10.13 7.44
CA GLU A 46 -6.87 11.12 6.39
C GLU A 46 -5.70 11.21 5.41
N LEU A 47 -4.49 11.40 5.91
CA LEU A 47 -3.32 11.58 5.06
C LEU A 47 -3.04 10.33 4.19
N TYR A 48 -3.22 9.13 4.73
CA TYR A 48 -3.12 7.90 3.92
C TYR A 48 -4.23 7.77 2.87
N ALA A 49 -5.40 8.39 3.06
CA ALA A 49 -6.42 8.44 2.02
C ALA A 49 -5.95 9.29 0.82
N TYR A 50 -5.32 10.45 1.05
CA TYR A 50 -4.70 11.24 -0.04
C TYR A 50 -3.57 10.47 -0.72
N VAL A 51 -2.70 9.80 0.04
CA VAL A 51 -1.60 8.98 -0.50
C VAL A 51 -2.12 7.93 -1.46
N ALA A 52 -3.23 7.27 -1.14
CA ALA A 52 -3.81 6.22 -1.96
C ALA A 52 -4.19 6.73 -3.37
N PHE A 53 -4.75 7.94 -3.48
CA PHE A 53 -5.02 8.58 -4.78
C PHE A 53 -3.74 8.99 -5.51
N LEU A 54 -2.81 9.62 -4.78
CA LEU A 54 -1.57 10.15 -5.36
C LEU A 54 -0.66 9.04 -5.93
N VAL A 55 -0.60 7.88 -5.27
CA VAL A 55 0.13 6.70 -5.78
C VAL A 55 -0.44 6.24 -7.12
N ILE A 56 -1.77 6.19 -7.28
CA ILE A 56 -2.41 5.81 -8.54
C ILE A 56 -2.11 6.83 -9.63
N ILE A 57 -2.21 8.12 -9.31
CA ILE A 57 -1.89 9.20 -10.26
C ILE A 57 -0.43 9.11 -10.70
N LEU A 58 0.49 8.89 -9.76
CA LEU A 58 1.92 8.89 -10.05
C LEU A 58 2.38 7.63 -10.78
N THR A 59 1.72 6.50 -10.56
CA THR A 59 1.99 5.25 -11.28
C THR A 59 1.24 5.13 -12.61
N TYR A 60 0.20 5.94 -12.82
CA TYR A 60 -0.62 6.08 -14.04
C TYR A 60 -0.86 4.79 -14.84
N GLY A 61 -0.98 3.64 -14.15
CA GLY A 61 -1.26 2.35 -14.79
C GLY A 61 -0.12 1.75 -15.60
N ILE A 62 1.12 2.29 -15.51
CA ILE A 62 2.27 1.85 -16.30
C ILE A 62 2.68 0.41 -16.03
N GLU A 63 2.39 -0.12 -14.84
CA GLU A 63 2.68 -1.50 -14.48
C GLU A 63 1.92 -2.48 -15.41
N THR A 64 0.62 -2.25 -15.60
CA THR A 64 -0.19 -3.08 -16.51
C THR A 64 0.25 -2.92 -17.96
N ALA A 65 0.58 -1.70 -18.37
CA ALA A 65 1.16 -1.44 -19.68
C ALA A 65 2.49 -2.19 -19.86
N PHE A 66 3.36 -2.19 -18.85
CA PHE A 66 4.61 -2.96 -18.85
C PHE A 66 4.35 -4.45 -19.10
N PHE A 67 3.43 -5.09 -18.38
CA PHE A 67 3.13 -6.51 -18.61
C PHE A 67 2.62 -6.79 -20.02
N ARG A 68 1.77 -5.92 -20.57
CA ARG A 68 1.24 -6.10 -21.93
C ARG A 68 2.33 -5.94 -22.99
N PHE A 69 3.13 -4.88 -22.89
CA PHE A 69 4.11 -4.56 -23.94
C PHE A 69 5.36 -5.43 -23.83
N SER A 70 5.75 -5.90 -22.65
CA SER A 70 6.86 -6.83 -22.48
C SER A 70 6.64 -8.21 -23.11
N GLN A 71 5.38 -8.55 -23.49
CA GLN A 71 5.06 -9.76 -24.25
C GLN A 71 5.26 -9.57 -25.76
N LYS A 72 5.29 -8.32 -26.25
CA LYS A 72 5.28 -7.99 -27.70
C LYS A 72 6.57 -7.35 -28.16
N GLU A 73 7.25 -6.66 -27.29
CA GLU A 73 8.43 -5.83 -27.57
C GLU A 73 9.63 -6.33 -26.75
N ASN A 74 10.80 -5.74 -26.97
CA ASN A 74 11.98 -6.09 -26.16
C ASN A 74 11.78 -5.72 -24.68
N ASN A 75 11.66 -6.72 -23.83
CA ASN A 75 11.38 -6.55 -22.40
C ASN A 75 12.37 -5.60 -21.70
N ARG A 76 13.65 -5.58 -22.10
CA ARG A 76 14.67 -4.68 -21.51
C ARG A 76 14.38 -3.21 -21.84
N ILE A 77 13.93 -2.92 -23.07
CA ILE A 77 13.59 -1.57 -23.52
C ILE A 77 12.27 -1.12 -22.87
N VAL A 78 11.26 -2.00 -22.83
CA VAL A 78 9.98 -1.71 -22.17
C VAL A 78 10.20 -1.36 -20.70
N TYR A 79 11.01 -2.16 -19.98
CA TYR A 79 11.35 -1.89 -18.57
C TYR A 79 12.09 -0.56 -18.43
N SER A 80 13.13 -0.32 -19.23
CA SER A 80 13.92 0.91 -19.17
C SER A 80 13.09 2.15 -19.44
N THR A 81 12.24 2.12 -20.46
CA THR A 81 11.32 3.22 -20.81
C THR A 81 10.35 3.49 -19.66
N SER A 82 9.78 2.45 -19.04
CA SER A 82 8.88 2.57 -17.90
C SER A 82 9.59 3.12 -16.66
N LEU A 83 10.79 2.63 -16.36
CA LEU A 83 11.59 3.06 -15.21
C LEU A 83 11.98 4.55 -15.34
N ILE A 84 12.49 4.97 -16.50
CA ILE A 84 12.87 6.37 -16.76
C ILE A 84 11.64 7.28 -16.66
N SER A 85 10.49 6.86 -17.21
CA SER A 85 9.24 7.60 -17.10
C SER A 85 8.82 7.82 -15.63
N LEU A 86 8.84 6.76 -14.79
CA LEU A 86 8.50 6.85 -13.37
C LEU A 86 9.55 7.64 -12.57
N LEU A 87 10.84 7.48 -12.86
CA LEU A 87 11.88 8.28 -12.22
C LEU A 87 11.68 9.77 -12.45
N PHE A 88 11.42 10.15 -13.71
CA PHE A 88 11.19 11.55 -14.07
C PHE A 88 9.92 12.11 -13.41
N SER A 89 8.79 11.39 -13.52
CA SER A 89 7.52 11.84 -12.94
C SER A 89 7.57 11.90 -11.41
N SER A 90 8.22 10.92 -10.76
CA SER A 90 8.38 10.89 -9.31
C SER A 90 9.31 11.99 -8.80
N LEU A 91 10.41 12.25 -9.49
CA LEU A 91 11.33 13.34 -9.13
C LEU A 91 10.63 14.70 -9.27
N LEU A 92 9.92 14.92 -10.39
CA LEU A 92 9.14 16.14 -10.61
C LEU A 92 8.07 16.31 -9.50
N PHE A 93 7.35 15.24 -9.18
CA PHE A 93 6.36 15.24 -8.10
C PHE A 93 6.98 15.61 -6.75
N ILE A 94 8.10 14.98 -6.37
CA ILE A 94 8.80 15.28 -5.12
C ILE A 94 9.21 16.77 -5.09
N ILE A 95 9.82 17.28 -6.16
CA ILE A 95 10.23 18.70 -6.22
C ILE A 95 9.04 19.62 -6.03
N LEU A 96 7.94 19.38 -6.76
CA LEU A 96 6.72 20.20 -6.63
C LEU A 96 6.15 20.16 -5.21
N MET A 97 6.07 18.98 -4.61
CA MET A 97 5.55 18.82 -3.24
C MET A 97 6.46 19.52 -2.22
N PHE A 98 7.77 19.53 -2.42
CA PHE A 98 8.71 20.26 -1.54
C PHE A 98 8.58 21.77 -1.69
N VAL A 99 8.52 22.28 -2.93
CA VAL A 99 8.37 23.71 -3.22
C VAL A 99 7.05 24.26 -2.67
N PHE A 100 5.97 23.51 -2.83
CA PHE A 100 4.62 23.94 -2.40
C PHE A 100 4.19 23.35 -1.05
N SER A 101 5.12 22.80 -0.26
CA SER A 101 4.80 22.09 0.99
C SER A 101 4.01 22.92 1.98
N GLU A 102 4.33 24.21 2.12
CA GLU A 102 3.62 25.15 3.00
C GLU A 102 2.18 25.40 2.53
N ASN A 103 2.00 25.68 1.25
CA ASN A 103 0.68 25.93 0.67
C ASN A 103 -0.21 24.68 0.74
N ILE A 104 0.38 23.50 0.46
CA ILE A 104 -0.33 22.22 0.51
C ILE A 104 -0.71 21.89 1.95
N SER A 105 0.22 21.98 2.91
CA SER A 105 -0.06 21.70 4.32
C SER A 105 -1.15 22.59 4.89
N SER A 106 -1.13 23.88 4.54
CA SER A 106 -2.18 24.84 4.94
C SER A 106 -3.53 24.48 4.30
N SER A 107 -3.54 24.12 3.01
CA SER A 107 -4.78 23.77 2.28
C SER A 107 -5.46 22.50 2.80
N ILE A 108 -4.67 21.54 3.29
CA ILE A 108 -5.20 20.31 3.90
C ILE A 108 -5.46 20.46 5.40
N GLY A 109 -5.29 21.67 5.98
CA GLY A 109 -5.60 21.97 7.37
C GLY A 109 -4.50 21.62 8.38
N TYR A 110 -3.25 21.43 7.95
CA TYR A 110 -2.09 21.13 8.80
C TYR A 110 -0.95 22.16 8.61
N PRO A 111 -1.18 23.47 8.84
CA PRO A 111 -0.21 24.51 8.51
C PRO A 111 1.12 24.38 9.25
N ASN A 112 1.10 23.77 10.44
CA ASN A 112 2.29 23.57 11.28
C ASN A 112 3.05 22.26 11.01
N ASN A 113 2.58 21.43 10.05
CA ASN A 113 3.13 20.09 9.79
C ASN A 113 3.55 19.92 8.33
N GLN A 114 4.32 20.88 7.80
CA GLN A 114 4.86 20.82 6.43
C GLN A 114 5.69 19.55 6.19
N GLU A 115 6.34 19.02 7.25
CA GLU A 115 7.13 17.80 7.19
C GLU A 115 6.32 16.60 6.73
N TYR A 116 5.02 16.52 7.08
CA TYR A 116 4.16 15.43 6.64
C TYR A 116 4.05 15.40 5.12
N VAL A 117 3.87 16.58 4.48
CA VAL A 117 3.81 16.70 3.01
C VAL A 117 5.13 16.23 2.38
N LYS A 118 6.27 16.60 2.96
CA LYS A 118 7.61 16.24 2.46
C LYS A 118 7.85 14.72 2.62
N TRP A 119 7.52 14.15 3.78
CA TRP A 119 7.67 12.71 4.00
C TRP A 119 6.79 11.88 3.07
N PHE A 120 5.52 12.29 2.89
CA PHE A 120 4.64 11.61 1.94
C PHE A 120 5.07 11.78 0.49
N ALA A 121 5.60 12.93 0.10
CA ALA A 121 6.16 13.12 -1.24
C ALA A 121 7.28 12.10 -1.52
N LEU A 122 8.19 11.90 -0.56
CA LEU A 122 9.25 10.91 -0.67
C LEU A 122 8.69 9.48 -0.69
N ILE A 123 7.78 9.12 0.22
CA ILE A 123 7.16 7.78 0.28
C ILE A 123 6.50 7.46 -1.06
N ILE A 124 5.62 8.33 -1.55
CA ILE A 124 4.87 8.13 -2.80
C ILE A 124 5.81 8.02 -3.99
N GLY A 125 6.82 8.89 -4.07
CA GLY A 125 7.81 8.86 -5.14
C GLY A 125 8.64 7.57 -5.16
N LEU A 126 9.14 7.13 -3.99
CA LEU A 126 9.89 5.89 -3.86
C LEU A 126 9.02 4.66 -4.16
N ASP A 127 7.77 4.65 -3.70
CA ASP A 127 6.84 3.55 -3.94
C ASP A 127 6.46 3.45 -5.42
N ALA A 128 6.25 4.59 -6.10
CA ALA A 128 5.98 4.62 -7.52
C ALA A 128 7.15 4.05 -8.34
N ILE A 129 8.39 4.45 -8.02
CA ILE A 129 9.59 3.91 -8.67
C ILE A 129 9.74 2.40 -8.39
N SER A 130 9.47 1.97 -7.15
CA SER A 130 9.54 0.57 -6.75
C SER A 130 8.56 -0.30 -7.53
N SER A 131 7.39 0.23 -7.91
CA SER A 131 6.30 -0.53 -8.52
C SER A 131 6.74 -1.24 -9.80
N ILE A 132 7.47 -0.56 -10.70
CA ILE A 132 7.93 -1.15 -11.96
C ILE A 132 9.06 -2.18 -11.77
N SER A 133 9.90 -2.00 -10.74
CA SER A 133 10.95 -2.97 -10.41
C SER A 133 10.34 -4.24 -9.81
N PHE A 134 9.29 -4.13 -9.01
CA PHE A 134 8.49 -5.27 -8.57
C PHE A 134 7.76 -5.95 -9.74
N ALA A 135 7.24 -5.19 -10.70
CA ALA A 135 6.64 -5.73 -11.92
C ALA A 135 7.66 -6.55 -12.73
N LYS A 136 8.90 -6.06 -12.86
CA LYS A 136 10.01 -6.79 -13.49
C LYS A 136 10.32 -8.10 -12.78
N LEU A 137 10.38 -8.11 -11.45
CA LEU A 137 10.59 -9.36 -10.67
C LEU A 137 9.48 -10.38 -10.94
N ARG A 138 8.22 -9.93 -11.04
CA ARG A 138 7.08 -10.80 -11.38
C ARG A 138 7.18 -11.31 -12.81
N ALA A 139 7.49 -10.46 -13.78
CA ALA A 139 7.67 -10.86 -15.18
C ALA A 139 8.82 -11.88 -15.36
N LEU A 140 9.86 -11.78 -14.53
CA LEU A 140 10.99 -12.71 -14.52
C LEU A 140 10.75 -13.95 -13.63
N ASN A 141 9.56 -14.12 -13.05
CA ASN A 141 9.22 -15.21 -12.13
C ASN A 141 10.15 -15.32 -10.91
N LYS A 142 10.70 -14.20 -10.43
CA LYS A 142 11.56 -14.13 -9.23
C LYS A 142 10.73 -13.97 -7.96
N ALA A 143 9.79 -14.90 -7.71
CA ALA A 143 8.82 -14.82 -6.62
C ALA A 143 9.47 -14.72 -5.25
N THR A 144 10.52 -15.50 -4.97
CA THR A 144 11.22 -15.49 -3.68
C THR A 144 11.86 -14.14 -3.39
N ARG A 145 12.51 -13.51 -4.39
CA ARG A 145 13.11 -12.19 -4.22
C ARG A 145 12.07 -11.10 -4.01
N PHE A 146 10.97 -11.16 -4.76
CA PHE A 146 9.80 -10.29 -4.55
C PHE A 146 9.28 -10.39 -3.11
N ALA A 147 9.00 -11.61 -2.65
CA ALA A 147 8.48 -11.86 -1.31
C ALA A 147 9.45 -11.41 -0.22
N LEU A 148 10.76 -11.69 -0.36
CA LEU A 148 11.79 -11.28 0.58
C LEU A 148 11.83 -9.75 0.74
N ILE A 149 11.87 -8.99 -0.37
CA ILE A 149 11.90 -7.53 -0.31
C ILE A 149 10.63 -6.99 0.35
N ARG A 150 9.46 -7.55 0.03
CA ARG A 150 8.19 -7.16 0.68
C ARG A 150 8.18 -7.45 2.17
N LEU A 151 8.66 -8.62 2.58
CA LEU A 151 8.74 -8.97 4.01
C LEU A 151 9.71 -8.08 4.76
N VAL A 152 10.89 -7.80 4.20
CA VAL A 152 11.87 -6.86 4.81
C VAL A 152 11.24 -5.48 4.99
N ASN A 153 10.54 -4.95 3.98
CA ASN A 153 9.82 -3.67 4.10
C ASN A 153 8.86 -3.69 5.29
N ILE A 154 8.04 -4.74 5.41
CA ILE A 154 7.05 -4.87 6.48
C ILE A 154 7.73 -4.96 7.85
N PHE A 155 8.77 -5.80 7.99
CA PHE A 155 9.48 -5.96 9.26
C PHE A 155 10.18 -4.67 9.70
N ILE A 156 10.73 -3.90 8.77
CA ILE A 156 11.33 -2.60 9.07
C ILE A 156 10.26 -1.61 9.51
N ASN A 157 9.15 -1.54 8.78
CA ASN A 157 8.04 -0.65 9.14
C ASN A 157 7.51 -0.99 10.54
N ILE A 158 7.24 -2.25 10.83
CA ILE A 158 6.77 -2.70 12.15
C ILE A 158 7.83 -2.44 13.23
N GLY A 159 9.08 -2.83 12.97
CA GLY A 159 10.18 -2.67 13.93
C GLY A 159 10.41 -1.21 14.33
N LEU A 160 10.39 -0.29 13.35
CA LEU A 160 10.52 1.14 13.62
C LEU A 160 9.30 1.72 14.33
N ASN A 161 8.09 1.26 14.01
CA ASN A 161 6.89 1.66 14.76
C ASN A 161 6.98 1.22 16.23
N LEU A 162 7.36 -0.04 16.49
CA LEU A 162 7.55 -0.52 17.86
C LEU A 162 8.67 0.24 18.57
N PHE A 163 9.76 0.55 17.87
CA PHE A 163 10.87 1.30 18.42
C PHE A 163 10.45 2.73 18.81
N PHE A 164 9.84 3.49 17.91
CA PHE A 164 9.49 4.88 18.18
C PHE A 164 8.27 5.04 19.09
N ILE A 165 7.28 4.15 19.00
CA ILE A 165 6.00 4.31 19.73
C ILE A 165 6.07 3.64 21.12
N ILE A 166 6.81 2.54 21.27
CA ILE A 166 6.89 1.82 22.56
C ILE A 166 8.23 2.05 23.23
N TYR A 167 9.33 1.69 22.54
CA TYR A 167 10.63 1.63 23.20
C TYR A 167 11.16 3.02 23.57
N CYS A 168 11.08 4.02 22.69
CA CYS A 168 11.62 5.36 22.99
C CYS A 168 10.91 6.03 24.17
N PRO A 169 9.57 6.10 24.26
CA PRO A 169 8.87 6.63 25.43
C PRO A 169 9.23 5.85 26.70
N TYR A 170 9.22 4.52 26.64
CA TYR A 170 9.58 3.67 27.78
C TYR A 170 11.01 3.92 28.28
N ALA A 171 11.97 4.10 27.37
CA ALA A 171 13.36 4.39 27.72
C ALA A 171 13.52 5.74 28.42
N ILE A 172 12.74 6.76 27.99
CA ILE A 172 12.75 8.09 28.61
C ILE A 172 12.13 8.02 30.01
N GLU A 173 10.97 7.39 30.17
CA GLU A 173 10.28 7.27 31.46
C GLU A 173 11.10 6.52 32.51
N ASN A 174 11.86 5.50 32.09
CA ASN A 174 12.64 4.66 33.00
C ASN A 174 14.13 5.04 33.09
N ASN A 175 14.57 6.15 32.48
CA ASN A 175 15.97 6.63 32.48
C ASN A 175 16.99 5.52 32.13
N LEU A 176 16.72 4.77 31.04
CA LEU A 176 17.59 3.66 30.63
C LEU A 176 18.96 4.14 30.15
N GLN A 177 19.97 3.25 30.17
CA GLN A 177 21.33 3.53 29.65
C GLN A 177 21.36 3.96 28.18
N SER A 178 20.34 3.58 27.39
CA SER A 178 20.16 4.00 25.98
C SER A 178 19.64 5.43 25.82
N LEU A 179 19.41 6.18 26.91
CA LEU A 179 18.78 7.51 26.86
C LEU A 179 19.50 8.50 25.95
N ASN A 180 20.84 8.51 25.93
CA ASN A 180 21.62 9.40 25.07
C ASN A 180 21.35 9.15 23.58
N PHE A 181 21.26 7.88 23.18
CA PHE A 181 20.92 7.51 21.80
C PHE A 181 19.45 7.84 21.49
N VAL A 182 18.53 7.48 22.40
CA VAL A 182 17.10 7.78 22.22
C VAL A 182 16.87 9.28 22.08
N ASN A 183 17.47 10.12 22.93
CA ASN A 183 17.34 11.58 22.86
C ASN A 183 17.91 12.19 21.56
N SER A 184 18.84 11.50 20.90
CA SER A 184 19.39 11.97 19.62
C SER A 184 18.50 11.67 18.42
N VAL A 185 17.62 10.65 18.50
CA VAL A 185 16.79 10.18 17.38
C VAL A 185 15.29 10.34 17.61
N TYR A 186 14.88 10.63 18.86
CA TYR A 186 13.46 10.70 19.23
C TYR A 186 13.14 12.05 19.89
N SER A 187 12.03 12.66 19.41
CA SER A 187 11.44 13.85 20.02
C SER A 187 9.94 13.64 20.20
N PRO A 188 9.40 13.79 21.42
CA PRO A 188 7.95 13.63 21.66
C PRO A 188 7.08 14.54 20.79
N SER A 189 7.59 15.68 20.33
CA SER A 189 6.86 16.63 19.49
C SER A 189 6.49 16.13 18.11
N VAL A 190 7.16 15.08 17.61
CA VAL A 190 6.88 14.46 16.30
C VAL A 190 5.58 13.63 16.34
N GLY A 191 5.24 13.06 17.49
CA GLY A 191 3.99 12.33 17.69
C GLY A 191 3.72 11.27 16.61
N VAL A 192 2.55 11.34 15.97
CA VAL A 192 2.14 10.42 14.89
C VAL A 192 3.07 10.46 13.66
N GLY A 193 3.88 11.50 13.51
CA GLY A 193 4.86 11.61 12.42
C GLY A 193 5.84 10.44 12.36
N TYR A 194 6.08 9.75 13.48
CA TYR A 194 6.93 8.56 13.51
C TYR A 194 6.36 7.39 12.69
N ILE A 195 5.04 7.32 12.51
CA ILE A 195 4.40 6.34 11.61
C ILE A 195 4.85 6.60 10.16
N PHE A 196 4.91 7.87 9.76
CA PHE A 196 5.33 8.27 8.41
C PHE A 196 6.83 8.08 8.22
N ILE A 197 7.64 8.41 9.22
CA ILE A 197 9.09 8.20 9.21
C ILE A 197 9.39 6.70 9.09
N ALA A 198 8.72 5.83 9.84
CA ALA A 198 8.90 4.38 9.75
C ALA A 198 8.59 3.86 8.33
N ASN A 199 7.50 4.35 7.72
CA ASN A 199 7.13 4.00 6.36
C ASN A 199 8.16 4.52 5.34
N LEU A 200 8.64 5.76 5.49
CA LEU A 200 9.66 6.36 4.64
C LEU A 200 10.96 5.51 4.64
N PHE A 201 11.43 5.12 5.82
CA PHE A 201 12.61 4.26 5.93
C PHE A 201 12.39 2.89 5.28
N ALA A 202 11.21 2.30 5.46
CA ALA A 202 10.86 1.02 4.83
C ALA A 202 10.84 1.14 3.29
N SER A 203 10.29 2.23 2.73
CA SER A 203 10.29 2.50 1.28
C SER A 203 11.70 2.79 0.76
N ALA A 204 12.53 3.52 1.50
CA ALA A 204 13.92 3.78 1.13
C ALA A 204 14.76 2.48 1.07
N ILE A 205 14.63 1.61 2.06
CA ILE A 205 15.31 0.30 2.05
C ILE A 205 14.79 -0.60 0.92
N THR A 206 13.50 -0.53 0.62
CA THR A 206 12.93 -1.23 -0.55
C THR A 206 13.61 -0.82 -1.84
N ILE A 207 13.81 0.48 -2.09
CA ILE A 207 14.54 0.98 -3.26
C ILE A 207 16.00 0.48 -3.25
N LEU A 208 16.68 0.54 -2.11
CA LEU A 208 18.05 0.04 -2.00
C LEU A 208 18.13 -1.45 -2.36
N MET A 209 17.20 -2.26 -1.92
CA MET A 209 17.14 -3.69 -2.29
C MET A 209 16.78 -3.93 -3.76
N LEU A 210 16.07 -3.00 -4.41
CA LEU A 210 15.72 -3.05 -5.83
C LEU A 210 16.76 -2.39 -6.75
N LEU A 211 17.79 -1.73 -6.20
CA LEU A 211 18.86 -1.11 -6.99
C LEU A 211 19.50 -2.05 -8.04
N PRO A 212 19.81 -3.33 -7.74
CA PRO A 212 20.38 -4.22 -8.74
C PRO A 212 19.48 -4.41 -9.98
N GLU A 213 18.14 -4.41 -9.81
CA GLU A 213 17.19 -4.49 -10.93
C GLU A 213 17.19 -3.21 -11.76
N MET A 214 17.46 -2.06 -11.13
CA MET A 214 17.45 -0.73 -11.77
C MET A 214 18.78 -0.46 -12.47
N ILE A 215 19.90 -0.69 -11.82
CA ILE A 215 21.26 -0.43 -12.36
C ILE A 215 21.54 -1.33 -13.57
N ASN A 216 21.10 -2.60 -13.52
CA ASN A 216 21.23 -3.54 -14.64
C ASN A 216 20.22 -3.29 -15.77
N SER A 217 19.67 -2.07 -15.88
CA SER A 217 18.82 -1.63 -16.99
C SER A 217 19.69 -1.12 -18.14
N VAL A 218 19.14 -1.16 -19.36
CA VAL A 218 19.82 -0.62 -20.55
C VAL A 218 19.75 0.91 -20.64
N TRP A 219 18.97 1.57 -19.78
CA TRP A 219 18.81 3.02 -19.69
C TRP A 219 18.45 3.71 -21.03
N ILE A 220 17.61 3.05 -21.83
CA ILE A 220 17.09 3.58 -23.11
C ILE A 220 15.65 4.00 -22.90
N PHE A 221 15.31 5.23 -23.31
CA PHE A 221 13.94 5.73 -23.36
C PHE A 221 13.46 5.79 -24.80
N GLU A 222 12.47 4.97 -25.13
CA GLU A 222 11.87 4.94 -26.46
C GLU A 222 10.54 5.70 -26.46
N ARG A 223 10.54 6.92 -27.05
CA ARG A 223 9.39 7.82 -27.05
C ARG A 223 8.16 7.22 -27.73
N ASN A 224 8.34 6.50 -28.84
CA ASN A 224 7.21 5.91 -29.56
C ASN A 224 6.57 4.76 -28.76
N LEU A 225 7.37 3.93 -28.13
CA LEU A 225 6.91 2.90 -27.22
C LEU A 225 6.20 3.51 -26.02
N TRP A 226 6.79 4.52 -25.39
CA TRP A 226 6.20 5.25 -24.28
C TRP A 226 4.81 5.81 -24.62
N LYS A 227 4.65 6.46 -25.79
CA LYS A 227 3.35 6.95 -26.25
C LYS A 227 2.30 5.83 -26.35
N LYS A 228 2.66 4.70 -26.96
CA LYS A 228 1.76 3.52 -27.06
C LYS A 228 1.36 3.01 -25.67
N MET A 229 2.32 2.95 -24.74
CA MET A 229 2.08 2.54 -23.37
C MET A 229 1.16 3.51 -22.64
N MET A 230 1.34 4.83 -22.81
CA MET A 230 0.50 5.85 -22.16
C MET A 230 -0.94 5.84 -22.68
N ILE A 231 -1.14 5.68 -23.99
CA ILE A 231 -2.49 5.55 -24.59
C ILE A 231 -3.21 4.32 -23.99
N TYR A 232 -2.48 3.23 -23.74
CA TYR A 232 -3.05 2.05 -23.10
C TYR A 232 -3.26 2.22 -21.60
N ALA A 233 -2.37 2.92 -20.91
CA ALA A 233 -2.41 3.10 -19.47
C ALA A 233 -3.46 4.15 -19.02
N SER A 234 -3.75 5.17 -19.85
CA SER A 234 -4.66 6.25 -19.46
C SER A 234 -6.09 5.80 -19.06
N PRO A 235 -6.76 4.87 -19.78
CA PRO A 235 -8.04 4.34 -19.29
C PRO A 235 -7.92 3.55 -17.98
N LEU A 236 -6.77 2.88 -17.77
CA LEU A 236 -6.51 2.12 -16.53
C LEU A 236 -6.29 3.05 -15.34
N LEU A 237 -5.68 4.22 -15.57
CA LEU A 237 -5.59 5.27 -14.55
C LEU A 237 -6.98 5.71 -14.08
N ILE A 238 -7.90 5.99 -15.01
CA ILE A 238 -9.28 6.39 -14.68
C ILE A 238 -9.98 5.27 -13.91
N ALA A 239 -9.88 4.03 -14.36
CA ALA A 239 -10.43 2.87 -13.68
C ALA A 239 -9.84 2.67 -12.26
N GLY A 240 -8.53 2.88 -12.11
CA GLY A 240 -7.84 2.83 -10.82
C GLY A 240 -8.32 3.93 -9.87
N LEU A 241 -8.47 5.17 -10.35
CA LEU A 241 -9.02 6.27 -9.58
C LEU A 241 -10.47 6.01 -9.15
N ALA A 242 -11.33 5.50 -10.05
CA ALA A 242 -12.69 5.12 -9.70
C ALA A 242 -12.74 4.03 -8.63
N GLY A 243 -11.86 3.02 -8.71
CA GLY A 243 -11.71 1.99 -7.69
C GLY A 243 -11.30 2.56 -6.34
N MET A 244 -10.31 3.46 -6.32
CA MET A 244 -9.84 4.11 -5.10
C MET A 244 -10.89 5.06 -4.52
N THR A 245 -11.64 5.77 -5.35
CA THR A 245 -12.79 6.57 -4.91
C THR A 245 -13.78 5.71 -4.13
N ASN A 246 -14.12 4.54 -4.63
CA ASN A 246 -15.03 3.62 -3.92
C ASN A 246 -14.46 3.08 -2.59
N GLU A 247 -13.13 3.06 -2.44
CA GLU A 247 -12.48 2.49 -1.24
C GLU A 247 -12.13 3.53 -0.17
N THR A 248 -11.88 4.78 -0.55
CA THR A 248 -11.25 5.76 0.38
C THR A 248 -11.87 7.14 0.39
N ILE A 249 -12.77 7.51 -0.54
CA ILE A 249 -13.33 8.85 -0.66
C ILE A 249 -14.14 9.26 0.59
N ASP A 250 -14.74 8.29 1.26
CA ASP A 250 -15.51 8.46 2.49
C ASP A 250 -14.71 9.22 3.58
N ARG A 251 -13.43 8.89 3.76
CA ARG A 251 -12.55 9.53 4.75
C ARG A 251 -12.25 10.98 4.41
N ILE A 252 -12.12 11.27 3.12
CA ILE A 252 -11.92 12.64 2.64
C ILE A 252 -13.22 13.44 2.79
N LEU A 253 -14.36 12.85 2.40
CA LEU A 253 -15.66 13.50 2.51
C LEU A 253 -16.06 13.78 3.95
N LEU A 254 -15.79 12.91 4.89
CA LEU A 254 -16.02 13.15 6.32
C LEU A 254 -15.40 14.46 6.77
N LYS A 255 -14.18 14.80 6.32
CA LYS A 255 -13.53 16.06 6.66
C LYS A 255 -14.32 17.29 6.23
N TYR A 256 -14.92 17.26 5.06
CA TYR A 256 -15.58 18.43 4.45
C TYR A 256 -17.09 18.47 4.66
N LEU A 257 -17.72 17.35 5.04
CA LEU A 257 -19.17 17.26 5.19
C LEU A 257 -19.64 17.21 6.64
N LEU A 258 -18.78 16.88 7.60
CA LEU A 258 -19.15 16.93 9.02
C LEU A 258 -19.33 18.37 9.48
N PRO A 259 -20.28 18.61 10.43
CA PRO A 259 -20.48 19.94 11.01
C PRO A 259 -19.22 20.43 11.73
N GLU A 260 -18.93 21.73 11.65
CA GLU A 260 -17.79 22.35 12.36
C GLU A 260 -17.86 22.19 13.89
N SER A 261 -19.04 21.94 14.43
CA SER A 261 -19.24 21.65 15.86
C SER A 261 -18.70 20.28 16.30
N SER A 262 -18.42 19.37 15.35
CA SER A 262 -17.85 18.05 15.64
C SER A 262 -16.32 18.10 15.65
N ASN A 263 -15.71 17.24 16.47
CA ASN A 263 -14.26 17.02 16.39
C ASN A 263 -13.96 16.12 15.17
N ILE A 264 -13.80 16.77 14.00
CA ILE A 264 -13.66 16.11 12.70
C ILE A 264 -12.52 15.08 12.71
N SER A 265 -11.36 15.43 13.25
CA SER A 265 -10.20 14.51 13.30
C SER A 265 -10.49 13.28 14.16
N ARG A 266 -11.22 13.45 15.26
CA ARG A 266 -11.65 12.34 16.12
C ARG A 266 -12.60 11.40 15.38
N GLU A 267 -13.60 11.94 14.68
CA GLU A 267 -14.56 11.13 13.93
C GLU A 267 -13.89 10.34 12.79
N ILE A 268 -12.96 10.97 12.05
CA ILE A 268 -12.15 10.29 11.03
C ILE A 268 -11.28 9.19 11.65
N GLY A 269 -10.69 9.44 12.82
CA GLY A 269 -9.87 8.46 13.55
C GLY A 269 -10.69 7.24 13.97
N LEU A 270 -11.85 7.46 14.58
CA LEU A 270 -12.78 6.39 14.97
C LEU A 270 -13.25 5.61 13.74
N TYR A 271 -13.73 6.31 12.69
CA TYR A 271 -14.13 5.68 11.44
C TYR A 271 -13.01 4.83 10.85
N GLY A 272 -11.77 5.37 10.78
CA GLY A 272 -10.61 4.67 10.27
C GLY A 272 -10.26 3.41 11.09
N ALA A 273 -10.38 3.45 12.40
CA ALA A 273 -10.16 2.30 13.27
C ALA A 273 -11.21 1.20 13.05
N PHE A 274 -12.50 1.55 13.05
CA PHE A 274 -13.58 0.59 12.77
C PHE A 274 -13.55 0.04 11.35
N TYR A 275 -13.23 0.87 10.35
CA TYR A 275 -13.07 0.40 8.98
C TYR A 275 -12.00 -0.69 8.86
N LYS A 276 -10.94 -0.64 9.67
CA LYS A 276 -9.92 -1.68 9.69
C LYS A 276 -10.47 -3.05 10.13
N LEU A 277 -11.51 -3.12 10.93
CA LEU A 277 -12.16 -4.39 11.28
C LEU A 277 -12.76 -5.08 10.05
N SER A 278 -13.27 -4.31 9.08
CA SER A 278 -13.80 -4.85 7.83
C SER A 278 -12.73 -5.45 6.91
N ILE A 279 -11.44 -5.12 7.12
CA ILE A 279 -10.33 -5.69 6.34
C ILE A 279 -10.26 -7.21 6.48
N ILE A 280 -10.66 -7.79 7.60
CA ILE A 280 -10.72 -9.24 7.79
C ILE A 280 -11.62 -9.87 6.71
N MET A 281 -12.78 -9.27 6.47
CA MET A 281 -13.70 -9.69 5.41
C MET A 281 -13.08 -9.52 4.02
N ILE A 282 -12.44 -8.38 3.77
CA ILE A 282 -11.79 -8.07 2.47
C ILE A 282 -10.65 -9.07 2.20
N LEU A 283 -9.83 -9.39 3.20
CA LEU A 283 -8.76 -10.39 3.07
C LEU A 283 -9.30 -11.77 2.74
N PHE A 284 -10.39 -12.19 3.40
CA PHE A 284 -11.06 -13.45 3.09
C PHE A 284 -11.57 -13.47 1.65
N ILE A 285 -12.29 -12.43 1.23
CA ILE A 285 -12.83 -12.31 -0.14
C ILE A 285 -11.70 -12.35 -1.18
N GLN A 286 -10.61 -11.62 -0.95
CA GLN A 286 -9.47 -11.60 -1.87
C GLN A 286 -8.79 -12.98 -1.95
N THR A 287 -8.54 -13.62 -0.80
CA THR A 287 -7.94 -14.97 -0.76
C THR A 287 -8.84 -15.99 -1.47
N PHE A 288 -10.15 -15.91 -1.23
CA PHE A 288 -11.12 -16.75 -1.91
C PHE A 288 -11.09 -16.53 -3.42
N ARG A 289 -11.08 -15.28 -3.90
CA ARG A 289 -11.00 -14.97 -5.34
C ARG A 289 -9.77 -15.60 -6.00
N PHE A 290 -8.59 -15.49 -5.37
CA PHE A 290 -7.37 -16.10 -5.89
C PHE A 290 -7.46 -17.62 -6.07
N ALA A 291 -8.16 -18.31 -5.16
CA ALA A 291 -8.37 -19.76 -5.24
C ALA A 291 -9.54 -20.13 -6.16
N ALA A 292 -10.62 -19.37 -6.13
CA ALA A 292 -11.86 -19.68 -6.84
C ALA A 292 -11.74 -19.41 -8.36
N GLU A 293 -11.01 -18.39 -8.77
CA GLU A 293 -10.89 -18.01 -10.18
C GLU A 293 -10.35 -19.17 -11.05
N PRO A 294 -9.16 -19.76 -10.79
CA PRO A 294 -8.68 -20.91 -11.57
C PRO A 294 -9.57 -22.16 -11.40
N PHE A 295 -10.18 -22.33 -10.22
CA PHE A 295 -11.11 -23.42 -9.95
C PHE A 295 -12.35 -23.33 -10.85
N TYR A 296 -13.00 -22.16 -10.93
CA TYR A 296 -14.17 -21.96 -11.78
C TYR A 296 -13.86 -22.25 -13.26
N PHE A 297 -12.74 -21.75 -13.78
CA PHE A 297 -12.32 -22.02 -15.16
C PHE A 297 -12.03 -23.51 -15.40
N SER A 298 -11.51 -24.25 -14.42
CA SER A 298 -11.26 -25.69 -14.55
C SER A 298 -12.53 -26.52 -14.57
N GLN A 299 -13.58 -26.06 -13.89
CA GLN A 299 -14.87 -26.75 -13.77
C GLN A 299 -15.88 -26.37 -14.86
N GLU A 300 -15.61 -25.35 -15.69
CA GLU A 300 -16.53 -24.82 -16.70
C GLU A 300 -17.04 -25.90 -17.67
N ARG A 301 -16.21 -26.90 -17.99
CA ARG A 301 -16.53 -27.99 -18.94
C ARG A 301 -17.14 -29.22 -18.28
N GLU A 302 -17.26 -29.25 -16.97
CA GLU A 302 -17.81 -30.39 -16.23
C GLU A 302 -19.34 -30.40 -16.29
N HIS A 303 -19.94 -31.59 -16.45
CA HIS A 303 -21.38 -31.77 -16.57
C HIS A 303 -22.18 -31.26 -15.34
N ASN A 304 -21.54 -31.23 -14.16
CA ASN A 304 -22.13 -30.76 -12.88
C ASN A 304 -21.66 -29.36 -12.45
N SER A 305 -21.08 -28.56 -13.34
CA SER A 305 -20.50 -27.23 -13.02
C SER A 305 -21.44 -26.33 -12.25
N ARG A 306 -22.73 -26.27 -12.60
CA ARG A 306 -23.74 -25.44 -11.91
C ARG A 306 -23.94 -25.84 -10.45
N LYS A 307 -23.97 -27.14 -10.15
CA LYS A 307 -24.12 -27.63 -8.78
C LYS A 307 -22.86 -27.31 -7.95
N ILE A 308 -21.68 -27.52 -8.52
CA ILE A 308 -20.40 -27.20 -7.89
C ILE A 308 -20.34 -25.71 -7.58
N TYR A 309 -20.72 -24.83 -8.52
CA TYR A 309 -20.74 -23.37 -8.30
C TYR A 309 -21.74 -22.97 -7.22
N ALA A 310 -22.92 -23.59 -7.17
CA ALA A 310 -23.90 -23.34 -6.13
C ALA A 310 -23.39 -23.77 -4.75
N ASP A 311 -22.74 -24.92 -4.64
CA ASP A 311 -22.16 -25.39 -3.39
C ASP A 311 -21.01 -24.48 -2.91
N VAL A 312 -20.13 -24.07 -3.80
CA VAL A 312 -19.03 -23.11 -3.49
C VAL A 312 -19.63 -21.78 -3.02
N MET A 313 -20.63 -21.25 -3.71
CA MET A 313 -21.31 -20.01 -3.32
C MET A 313 -21.99 -20.15 -1.94
N LYS A 314 -22.63 -21.27 -1.68
CA LYS A 314 -23.27 -21.56 -0.39
C LYS A 314 -22.25 -21.50 0.75
N TYR A 315 -21.10 -22.18 0.63
CA TYR A 315 -20.05 -22.15 1.65
C TYR A 315 -19.42 -20.76 1.77
N PHE A 316 -19.23 -20.05 0.67
CA PHE A 316 -18.75 -18.67 0.68
C PHE A 316 -19.68 -17.77 1.51
N ILE A 317 -20.99 -17.84 1.28
CA ILE A 317 -21.98 -17.06 2.03
C ILE A 317 -21.97 -17.44 3.51
N ILE A 318 -21.91 -18.73 3.85
CA ILE A 318 -21.83 -19.19 5.25
C ILE A 318 -20.62 -18.60 5.96
N VAL A 319 -19.43 -18.69 5.34
CA VAL A 319 -18.19 -18.19 5.96
C VAL A 319 -18.20 -16.67 6.07
N THR A 320 -18.62 -15.95 5.03
CA THR A 320 -18.70 -14.48 5.09
C THR A 320 -19.71 -14.01 6.12
N SER A 321 -20.88 -14.67 6.23
CA SER A 321 -21.87 -14.38 7.28
C SER A 321 -21.33 -14.65 8.68
N PHE A 322 -20.54 -15.72 8.85
CA PHE A 322 -19.90 -16.04 10.13
C PHE A 322 -18.84 -14.99 10.52
N ILE A 323 -18.00 -14.58 9.57
CA ILE A 323 -17.03 -13.48 9.80
C ILE A 323 -17.75 -12.20 10.17
N PHE A 324 -18.83 -11.85 9.46
CA PHE A 324 -19.64 -10.68 9.76
C PHE A 324 -20.21 -10.73 11.19
N LEU A 325 -20.78 -11.88 11.60
CA LEU A 325 -21.30 -12.08 12.95
C LEU A 325 -20.20 -11.94 14.01
N ILE A 326 -19.03 -12.53 13.78
CA ILE A 326 -17.89 -12.37 14.71
C ILE A 326 -17.54 -10.89 14.87
N VAL A 327 -17.32 -10.19 13.75
CA VAL A 327 -16.93 -8.78 13.78
C VAL A 327 -17.98 -7.93 14.48
N THR A 328 -19.27 -8.14 14.20
CA THR A 328 -20.36 -7.37 14.82
C THR A 328 -20.65 -7.74 16.28
N THR A 329 -20.34 -8.96 16.70
CA THR A 329 -20.56 -9.38 18.10
C THR A 329 -19.41 -8.98 19.02
N PHE A 330 -18.19 -8.94 18.48
CA PHE A 330 -16.98 -8.67 19.27
C PHE A 330 -16.37 -7.29 18.99
N TYR A 331 -17.11 -6.37 18.37
CA TYR A 331 -16.56 -5.03 18.07
C TYR A 331 -16.38 -4.15 19.32
N ASP A 332 -17.06 -4.48 20.43
CA ASP A 332 -16.98 -3.75 21.72
C ASP A 332 -15.77 -4.21 22.59
N PHE A 333 -15.04 -5.23 22.17
CA PHE A 333 -13.85 -5.74 22.85
C PHE A 333 -12.56 -5.29 22.12
#